data_c272311c42028b15392bb7243930e2de
#
_entry.id   c272311c42028b15392bb7243930e2de
#
_cell.length_a   1.000
_cell.length_b   1.000
_cell.length_c   1.000
_cell.angle_alpha   90.00
_cell.angle_beta   90.00
_cell.angle_gamma   90.00
#
_symmetry.space_group_name_H-M   'P 1'
#
loop_
_entity.id
_entity.type
_entity.pdbx_description
1 polymer ?
#
loop_
_entity_poly.entity_id
_entity_poly.type
_entity_poly.pdbx_seq_one_letter_code
_entity_poly.pdbx_strand_id
1 'polypeptide(L)'
;ENDEWWGKGYTEWTAVKNAKPLYKGHMEPRKPLNDNYYDLSDESGKVWKWQADLANVYGVYGFCIYHYWFEGKQLLEKPMEILLKHPEIDIHYCICWANETWSRNWYAQQRTILLEQKYGDEKKWEEHYNYLRKFFLDERYIKLKNKPIVNIYHSQEIECLSQMLKVWNGLAKRDGF
;
A
#
# COMPACT_ATOMS: atom_id res chain seq x y z
N GLU A 1 9.12 10.10 0.85
CA GLU A 1 9.53 8.88 0.15
C GLU A 1 9.62 9.06 -1.37
N ASN A 2 8.84 9.96 -1.94
CA ASN A 2 8.96 10.32 -3.36
C ASN A 2 10.03 11.40 -3.60
N ASP A 3 10.67 11.89 -2.55
CA ASP A 3 11.64 13.00 -2.61
C ASP A 3 12.83 12.69 -3.51
N GLU A 4 13.27 11.43 -3.54
CA GLU A 4 14.38 10.97 -4.38
C GLU A 4 14.12 11.14 -5.87
N TRP A 5 12.84 10.98 -6.31
CA TRP A 5 12.50 10.97 -7.73
C TRP A 5 11.75 12.21 -8.21
N TRP A 6 10.99 12.87 -7.33
CA TRP A 6 10.11 14.01 -7.67
C TRP A 6 10.39 15.28 -6.88
N GLY A 7 11.35 15.26 -5.96
CA GLY A 7 11.72 16.40 -5.13
C GLY A 7 10.98 16.43 -3.78
N LYS A 8 11.56 17.20 -2.86
CA LYS A 8 11.11 17.24 -1.47
C LYS A 8 9.66 17.70 -1.33
N GLY A 9 8.90 16.91 -0.58
CA GLY A 9 7.49 17.20 -0.25
C GLY A 9 6.53 16.99 -1.42
N TYR A 10 6.94 16.29 -2.47
CA TYR A 10 6.04 15.96 -3.57
C TYR A 10 4.99 14.93 -3.14
N THR A 11 3.75 15.17 -3.54
CA THR A 11 2.62 14.24 -3.43
C THR A 11 1.81 14.30 -4.73
N GLU A 12 0.92 13.35 -4.95
CA GLU A 12 -0.02 13.37 -6.07
C GLU A 12 -0.88 14.64 -6.06
N TRP A 13 -1.18 15.20 -4.87
CA TRP A 13 -1.86 16.48 -4.75
C TRP A 13 -1.07 17.64 -5.37
N THR A 14 0.27 17.56 -5.39
CA THR A 14 1.11 18.56 -6.08
C THR A 14 0.81 18.59 -7.57
N ALA A 15 0.66 17.42 -8.20
CA ALA A 15 0.28 17.33 -9.60
C ALA A 15 -1.13 17.88 -9.85
N VAL A 16 -2.10 17.54 -8.99
CA VAL A 16 -3.49 18.06 -9.08
C VAL A 16 -3.53 19.57 -8.94
N LYS A 17 -2.82 20.13 -7.97
CA LYS A 17 -2.77 21.60 -7.74
C LYS A 17 -2.14 22.38 -8.90
N ASN A 18 -1.15 21.77 -9.56
CA ASN A 18 -0.36 22.40 -10.63
C ASN A 18 -0.88 22.06 -12.03
N ALA A 19 -1.92 21.23 -12.14
CA ALA A 19 -2.50 20.87 -13.44
C ALA A 19 -3.00 22.12 -14.18
N LYS A 20 -2.77 22.15 -15.49
CA LYS A 20 -3.23 23.22 -16.39
C LYS A 20 -3.96 22.62 -17.58
N PRO A 21 -4.96 23.33 -18.12
CA PRO A 21 -5.59 22.92 -19.36
C PRO A 21 -4.58 22.73 -20.49
N LEU A 22 -4.62 21.59 -21.19
CA LEU A 22 -3.75 21.31 -22.33
C LEU A 22 -4.24 21.95 -23.63
N TYR A 23 -5.54 22.32 -23.68
CA TYR A 23 -6.16 22.98 -24.82
C TYR A 23 -7.42 23.77 -24.36
N LYS A 24 -7.93 24.64 -25.22
CA LYS A 24 -9.14 25.43 -24.92
C LYS A 24 -10.35 24.52 -24.69
N GLY A 25 -10.97 24.62 -23.50
CA GLY A 25 -12.10 23.78 -23.11
C GLY A 25 -11.73 22.49 -22.42
N HIS A 26 -10.44 22.19 -22.21
CA HIS A 26 -9.99 21.10 -21.38
C HIS A 26 -10.35 21.39 -19.91
N MET A 27 -11.10 20.48 -19.30
CA MET A 27 -11.44 20.59 -17.88
C MET A 27 -10.25 20.17 -17.02
N GLU A 28 -9.87 21.03 -16.09
CA GLU A 28 -8.85 20.69 -15.08
C GLU A 28 -9.35 19.56 -14.15
N PRO A 29 -8.44 18.82 -13.49
CA PRO A 29 -8.81 17.88 -12.44
C PRO A 29 -9.67 18.55 -11.38
N ARG A 30 -10.67 17.83 -10.89
CA ARG A 30 -11.51 18.33 -9.80
C ARG A 30 -10.67 18.54 -8.55
N LYS A 31 -10.87 19.67 -7.89
CA LYS A 31 -10.32 19.90 -6.56
C LYS A 31 -11.07 19.04 -5.54
N PRO A 32 -10.40 18.56 -4.49
CA PRO A 32 -11.10 17.89 -3.42
C PRO A 32 -12.09 18.83 -2.73
N LEU A 33 -13.19 18.29 -2.22
CA LEU A 33 -14.22 19.05 -1.50
C LEU A 33 -13.57 19.78 -0.31
N ASN A 34 -13.89 21.06 -0.16
CA ASN A 34 -13.35 21.94 0.88
C ASN A 34 -11.80 22.05 0.86
N ASP A 35 -11.17 21.90 -0.31
CA ASP A 35 -9.72 21.90 -0.46
C ASP A 35 -9.00 20.89 0.46
N ASN A 36 -9.67 19.78 0.76
CA ASN A 36 -9.15 18.75 1.66
C ASN A 36 -8.04 17.90 0.98
N TYR A 37 -6.86 18.48 0.89
CA TYR A 37 -5.64 17.81 0.42
C TYR A 37 -4.99 17.04 1.59
N TYR A 38 -5.63 15.94 1.99
CA TYR A 38 -5.19 15.17 3.15
C TYR A 38 -3.83 14.49 2.96
N ASP A 39 -3.16 14.23 4.07
CA ASP A 39 -1.88 13.53 4.13
C ASP A 39 -2.04 12.24 4.95
N LEU A 40 -1.92 11.09 4.28
CA LEU A 40 -1.99 9.77 4.92
C LEU A 40 -0.76 9.47 5.80
N SER A 41 0.29 10.30 5.74
CA SER A 41 1.45 10.19 6.62
C SER A 41 1.31 10.99 7.92
N ASP A 42 0.14 11.58 8.18
CA ASP A 42 -0.17 12.26 9.44
C ASP A 42 -0.21 11.24 10.60
N GLU A 43 0.81 11.27 11.43
CA GLU A 43 1.00 10.38 12.58
C GLU A 43 -0.11 10.50 13.64
N SER A 44 -0.93 11.55 13.58
CA SER A 44 -2.06 11.73 14.53
C SER A 44 -3.22 10.74 14.29
N GLY A 45 -3.23 10.01 13.19
CA GLY A 45 -4.31 9.10 12.79
C GLY A 45 -5.62 9.78 12.38
N LYS A 46 -5.71 11.11 12.40
CA LYS A 46 -6.96 11.85 12.09
C LYS A 46 -7.49 11.58 10.69
N VAL A 47 -6.58 11.47 9.71
CA VAL A 47 -6.97 11.19 8.33
C VAL A 47 -7.56 9.79 8.23
N TRP A 48 -6.93 8.79 8.84
CA TRP A 48 -7.45 7.43 8.91
C TRP A 48 -8.81 7.37 9.62
N LYS A 49 -8.93 8.05 10.78
CA LYS A 49 -10.20 8.09 11.50
C LYS A 49 -11.31 8.69 10.64
N TRP A 50 -11.07 9.82 10.01
CA TRP A 50 -12.05 10.45 9.11
C TRP A 50 -12.45 9.52 7.96
N GLN A 51 -11.49 8.84 7.31
CA GLN A 51 -11.79 7.90 6.22
C GLN A 51 -12.55 6.66 6.72
N ALA A 52 -12.18 6.12 7.89
CA ALA A 52 -12.85 4.99 8.51
C ALA A 52 -14.30 5.33 8.89
N ASP A 53 -14.52 6.48 9.53
CA ASP A 53 -15.86 6.95 9.91
C ASP A 53 -16.74 7.10 8.66
N LEU A 54 -16.19 7.67 7.58
CA LEU A 54 -16.92 7.82 6.32
C LEU A 54 -17.22 6.46 5.67
N ALA A 55 -16.25 5.54 5.65
CA ALA A 55 -16.42 4.19 5.13
C ALA A 55 -17.55 3.45 5.86
N ASN A 56 -17.56 3.52 7.19
CA ASN A 56 -18.58 2.88 8.04
C ASN A 56 -19.96 3.46 7.79
N VAL A 57 -20.11 4.78 7.68
CA VAL A 57 -21.39 5.43 7.36
C VAL A 57 -21.98 4.96 6.03
N TYR A 58 -21.13 4.67 5.04
CA TYR A 58 -21.54 4.22 3.71
C TYR A 58 -21.48 2.69 3.53
N GLY A 59 -21.31 1.92 4.60
CA GLY A 59 -21.36 0.45 4.57
C GLY A 59 -20.14 -0.20 3.91
N VAL A 60 -19.00 0.48 3.86
CA VAL A 60 -17.73 -0.09 3.41
C VAL A 60 -17.12 -0.90 4.56
N TYR A 61 -16.98 -2.20 4.38
CA TYR A 61 -16.50 -3.12 5.41
C TYR A 61 -15.03 -2.89 5.77
N GLY A 62 -14.18 -2.60 4.78
CA GLY A 62 -12.76 -2.44 5.01
C GLY A 62 -11.99 -2.07 3.75
N PHE A 63 -10.68 -1.87 3.92
CA PHE A 63 -9.78 -1.48 2.84
C PHE A 63 -8.82 -2.59 2.46
N CYS A 64 -8.51 -2.69 1.18
CA CYS A 64 -7.38 -3.47 0.67
C CYS A 64 -6.23 -2.49 0.41
N ILE A 65 -5.24 -2.49 1.29
CA ILE A 65 -4.17 -1.49 1.31
C ILE A 65 -3.00 -1.96 0.46
N TYR A 66 -2.55 -1.15 -0.50
CA TYR A 66 -1.34 -1.44 -1.25
C TYR A 66 -0.11 -1.40 -0.35
N HIS A 67 0.72 -2.42 -0.51
CA HIS A 67 1.99 -2.62 0.17
C HIS A 67 3.09 -2.78 -0.86
N TYR A 68 4.18 -2.05 -0.70
CA TYR A 68 5.31 -2.05 -1.62
C TYR A 68 6.53 -2.59 -0.90
N TRP A 69 7.02 -3.75 -1.37
CA TRP A 69 8.14 -4.47 -0.78
C TRP A 69 9.11 -4.94 -1.85
N PHE A 70 10.36 -4.47 -1.76
CA PHE A 70 11.44 -4.74 -2.69
C PHE A 70 12.61 -5.36 -1.93
N GLU A 71 12.57 -6.66 -1.66
CA GLU A 71 13.59 -7.43 -0.94
C GLU A 71 14.07 -6.81 0.41
N GLY A 72 13.16 -6.21 1.14
CA GLY A 72 13.43 -5.53 2.43
C GLY A 72 13.36 -4.01 2.35
N LYS A 73 13.49 -3.39 1.16
CA LYS A 73 13.20 -1.97 0.97
C LYS A 73 11.70 -1.78 0.89
N GLN A 74 11.19 -0.88 1.71
CA GLN A 74 9.77 -0.52 1.77
C GLN A 74 9.55 0.86 1.18
N LEU A 75 8.40 1.06 0.59
CA LEU A 75 7.92 2.35 0.12
C LEU A 75 6.46 2.54 0.53
N LEU A 76 6.09 3.78 0.86
CA LEU A 76 4.72 4.14 1.22
C LEU A 76 4.14 3.31 2.38
N GLU A 77 4.99 2.79 3.28
CA GLU A 77 4.61 1.94 4.41
C GLU A 77 3.91 2.71 5.53
N LYS A 78 4.17 4.02 5.65
CA LYS A 78 3.66 4.86 6.75
C LYS A 78 2.15 4.80 6.96
N PRO A 79 1.30 4.93 5.93
CA PRO A 79 -0.15 4.89 6.14
C PRO A 79 -0.61 3.63 6.87
N MET A 80 -0.11 2.47 6.47
CA MET A 80 -0.47 1.19 7.07
C MET A 80 0.09 1.06 8.50
N GLU A 81 1.32 1.54 8.73
CA GLU A 81 1.94 1.53 10.06
C GLU A 81 1.24 2.51 11.03
N ILE A 82 0.77 3.64 10.54
CA ILE A 82 -0.05 4.59 11.32
C ILE A 82 -1.37 3.94 11.71
N LEU A 83 -2.07 3.29 10.77
CA LEU A 83 -3.30 2.57 11.09
C LEU A 83 -3.08 1.52 12.19
N LEU A 84 -1.96 0.80 12.15
CA LEU A 84 -1.60 -0.19 13.17
C LEU A 84 -1.35 0.45 14.55
N LYS A 85 -0.76 1.65 14.59
CA LYS A 85 -0.51 2.40 15.83
C LYS A 85 -1.79 2.96 16.49
N HIS A 86 -2.89 3.03 15.74
CA HIS A 86 -4.17 3.59 16.17
C HIS A 86 -5.26 2.50 16.20
N PRO A 87 -5.23 1.57 17.18
CA PRO A 87 -6.20 0.46 17.26
C PRO A 87 -7.64 0.93 17.51
N GLU A 88 -7.83 2.16 17.99
CA GLU A 88 -9.14 2.78 18.18
C GLU A 88 -9.87 3.14 16.88
N ILE A 89 -9.18 3.11 15.74
CA ILE A 89 -9.80 3.39 14.45
C ILE A 89 -10.53 2.13 13.96
N ASP A 90 -11.84 2.20 13.94
CA ASP A 90 -12.72 1.09 13.60
C ASP A 90 -12.84 0.93 12.08
N ILE A 91 -11.94 0.16 11.50
CA ILE A 91 -11.98 -0.23 10.09
C ILE A 91 -11.23 -1.56 9.88
N HIS A 92 -11.85 -2.49 9.16
CA HIS A 92 -11.15 -3.70 8.75
C HIS A 92 -10.22 -3.45 7.57
N TYR A 93 -9.16 -4.24 7.46
CA TYR A 93 -8.26 -4.11 6.31
C TYR A 93 -7.55 -5.44 5.98
N CYS A 94 -7.10 -5.53 4.75
CA CYS A 94 -6.13 -6.53 4.31
C CYS A 94 -5.07 -5.86 3.43
N ILE A 95 -4.04 -6.61 3.08
CA ILE A 95 -2.90 -6.12 2.30
C ILE A 95 -2.96 -6.66 0.89
N CYS A 96 -2.62 -5.80 -0.08
CA CYS A 96 -2.31 -6.18 -1.45
C CYS A 96 -0.85 -5.83 -1.73
N TRP A 97 -0.01 -6.84 -1.92
CA TRP A 97 1.36 -6.61 -2.38
C TRP A 97 1.34 -6.18 -3.85
N ALA A 98 1.61 -4.90 -4.08
CA ALA A 98 1.75 -4.31 -5.41
C ALA A 98 3.16 -4.59 -5.93
N ASN A 99 3.38 -5.81 -6.41
CA ASN A 99 4.66 -6.38 -6.79
C ASN A 99 5.08 -6.00 -8.22
N GLU A 100 5.11 -4.71 -8.50
CA GLU A 100 5.49 -4.18 -9.82
C GLU A 100 6.84 -3.46 -9.77
N THR A 101 7.62 -3.60 -10.84
CA THR A 101 8.80 -2.76 -11.07
C THR A 101 8.38 -1.32 -11.30
N TRP A 102 8.91 -0.39 -10.54
CA TRP A 102 8.65 1.04 -10.72
C TRP A 102 9.49 1.62 -11.84
N SER A 103 8.84 2.34 -12.77
CA SER A 103 9.48 2.99 -13.91
C SER A 103 8.86 4.35 -14.20
N ARG A 104 9.61 5.25 -14.85
CA ARG A 104 9.14 6.59 -15.27
C ARG A 104 8.28 6.58 -16.53
N ASN A 105 7.47 5.57 -16.78
CA ASN A 105 6.67 5.45 -18.01
C ASN A 105 5.50 6.42 -18.14
N TRP A 106 5.13 7.13 -17.08
CA TRP A 106 3.96 8.02 -17.06
C TRP A 106 4.02 9.20 -18.03
N TYR A 107 5.19 9.46 -18.65
CA TYR A 107 5.42 10.61 -19.54
C TYR A 107 5.98 10.23 -20.92
N ALA A 108 5.67 9.04 -21.44
CA ALA A 108 5.98 8.62 -22.82
C ALA A 108 7.46 8.71 -23.27
N GLN A 109 8.40 8.82 -22.36
CA GLN A 109 9.84 8.83 -22.67
C GLN A 109 10.53 7.67 -21.96
N GLN A 110 11.50 7.08 -22.64
CA GLN A 110 12.32 5.90 -22.28
C GLN A 110 12.07 5.29 -20.88
N ARG A 111 11.79 3.97 -20.87
CA ARG A 111 11.63 3.15 -19.65
C ARG A 111 12.85 3.26 -18.75
N THR A 112 12.93 4.29 -17.91
CA THR A 112 13.92 4.34 -16.84
C THR A 112 13.35 3.59 -15.65
N ILE A 113 13.93 2.44 -15.32
CA ILE A 113 13.60 1.70 -14.11
C ILE A 113 14.06 2.52 -12.92
N LEU A 114 13.14 2.82 -12.01
CA LEU A 114 13.40 3.49 -10.75
C LEU A 114 13.74 2.49 -9.66
N LEU A 115 12.99 1.38 -9.60
CA LEU A 115 13.18 0.31 -8.64
C LEU A 115 12.66 -1.01 -9.23
N GLU A 116 13.57 -1.96 -9.40
CA GLU A 116 13.25 -3.28 -9.94
C GLU A 116 12.62 -4.17 -8.88
N GLN A 117 11.48 -4.82 -9.21
CA GLN A 117 10.88 -5.83 -8.36
C GLN A 117 11.65 -7.15 -8.50
N LYS A 118 12.14 -7.66 -7.39
CA LYS A 118 12.78 -8.96 -7.26
C LYS A 118 12.10 -9.75 -6.15
N TYR A 119 12.16 -11.06 -6.21
CA TYR A 119 11.43 -11.94 -5.31
C TYR A 119 12.35 -12.70 -4.34
N GLY A 120 13.66 -12.59 -4.52
CA GLY A 120 14.67 -13.10 -3.61
C GLY A 120 14.62 -14.62 -3.38
N ASP A 121 15.03 -14.98 -2.19
CA ASP A 121 15.13 -16.35 -1.70
C ASP A 121 14.30 -16.57 -0.41
N GLU A 122 14.42 -17.77 0.18
CA GLU A 122 13.69 -18.15 1.39
C GLU A 122 13.90 -17.15 2.54
N LYS A 123 15.14 -16.67 2.74
CA LYS A 123 15.44 -15.68 3.77
C LYS A 123 14.70 -14.37 3.55
N LYS A 124 14.62 -13.92 2.29
CA LYS A 124 13.88 -12.71 1.91
C LYS A 124 12.37 -12.90 2.05
N TRP A 125 11.85 -14.11 1.80
CA TRP A 125 10.42 -14.41 2.01
C TRP A 125 10.08 -14.44 3.50
N GLU A 126 10.98 -14.97 4.35
CA GLU A 126 10.83 -14.92 5.80
C GLU A 126 10.86 -13.47 6.33
N GLU A 127 11.79 -12.62 5.83
CA GLU A 127 11.82 -11.18 6.18
C GLU A 127 10.48 -10.52 5.85
N HIS A 128 9.95 -10.77 4.66
CA HIS A 128 8.69 -10.20 4.21
C HIS A 128 7.52 -10.68 5.08
N TYR A 129 7.42 -11.99 5.31
CA TYR A 129 6.40 -12.53 6.20
C TYR A 129 6.47 -11.92 7.60
N ASN A 130 7.65 -11.81 8.19
CA ASN A 130 7.84 -11.25 9.52
C ASN A 130 7.41 -9.77 9.60
N TYR A 131 7.61 -9.02 8.53
CA TYR A 131 7.06 -7.66 8.42
C TYR A 131 5.53 -7.67 8.37
N LEU A 132 4.92 -8.53 7.57
CA LEU A 132 3.47 -8.64 7.43
C LEU A 132 2.80 -9.17 8.70
N ARG A 133 3.49 -10.04 9.44
CA ARG A 133 3.00 -10.69 10.66
C ARG A 133 2.45 -9.70 11.69
N LYS A 134 3.07 -8.53 11.85
CA LYS A 134 2.60 -7.49 12.79
C LYS A 134 1.17 -7.02 12.48
N PHE A 135 0.81 -6.99 11.21
CA PHE A 135 -0.54 -6.65 10.77
C PHE A 135 -1.50 -7.84 10.92
N PHE A 136 -1.05 -9.05 10.67
CA PHE A 136 -1.87 -10.26 10.85
C PHE A 136 -2.33 -10.46 12.29
N LEU A 137 -1.56 -9.97 13.26
CA LEU A 137 -1.90 -10.01 14.69
C LEU A 137 -2.94 -8.95 15.09
N ASP A 138 -3.16 -7.92 14.28
CA ASP A 138 -4.20 -6.94 14.52
C ASP A 138 -5.59 -7.60 14.38
N GLU A 139 -6.47 -7.35 15.34
CA GLU A 139 -7.84 -7.91 15.34
C GLU A 139 -8.68 -7.42 14.16
N ARG A 140 -8.40 -6.21 13.66
CA ARG A 140 -9.06 -5.61 12.50
C ARG A 140 -8.62 -6.21 11.17
N TYR A 141 -7.49 -6.96 11.16
CA TYR A 141 -7.02 -7.58 9.93
C TYR A 141 -7.98 -8.64 9.42
N ILE A 142 -8.35 -8.58 8.14
CA ILE A 142 -9.32 -9.50 7.55
C ILE A 142 -8.73 -10.91 7.46
N LYS A 143 -9.40 -11.86 8.12
CA LYS A 143 -9.04 -13.27 8.17
C LYS A 143 -10.20 -14.14 7.73
N LEU A 144 -9.94 -15.21 7.01
CA LEU A 144 -10.91 -16.24 6.69
C LEU A 144 -10.55 -17.51 7.46
N LYS A 145 -11.43 -17.95 8.38
CA LYS A 145 -11.16 -19.10 9.25
C LYS A 145 -9.80 -19.00 9.94
N ASN A 146 -9.54 -17.86 10.56
CA ASN A 146 -8.28 -17.49 11.20
C ASN A 146 -7.04 -17.36 10.28
N LYS A 147 -7.21 -17.42 8.96
CA LYS A 147 -6.11 -17.26 8.00
C LYS A 147 -6.08 -15.83 7.46
N PRO A 148 -5.00 -15.07 7.65
CA PRO A 148 -4.87 -13.73 7.10
C PRO A 148 -4.99 -13.72 5.57
N ILE A 149 -5.76 -12.80 5.03
CA ILE A 149 -5.90 -12.62 3.58
C ILE A 149 -4.78 -11.70 3.08
N VAL A 150 -3.98 -12.19 2.14
CA VAL A 150 -2.99 -11.39 1.42
C VAL A 150 -3.27 -11.50 -0.06
N ASN A 151 -3.41 -10.36 -0.72
CA ASN A 151 -3.52 -10.30 -2.17
C ASN A 151 -2.13 -10.05 -2.78
N ILE A 152 -1.86 -10.67 -3.92
CA ILE A 152 -0.67 -10.44 -4.74
C ILE A 152 -1.17 -9.90 -6.08
N TYR A 153 -0.74 -8.69 -6.44
CA TYR A 153 -1.28 -7.97 -7.60
C TYR A 153 -0.95 -8.68 -8.93
N HIS A 154 0.32 -9.04 -9.13
CA HIS A 154 0.81 -9.77 -10.29
C HIS A 154 1.42 -11.12 -9.89
N SER A 155 0.60 -12.06 -9.45
CA SER A 155 1.05 -13.38 -9.00
C SER A 155 1.77 -14.18 -10.11
N GLN A 156 1.41 -13.96 -11.37
CA GLN A 156 2.00 -14.61 -12.55
C GLN A 156 3.46 -14.21 -12.80
N GLU A 157 3.92 -13.08 -12.24
CA GLU A 157 5.30 -12.60 -12.40
C GLU A 157 6.27 -13.24 -11.39
N ILE A 158 5.76 -14.00 -10.43
CA ILE A 158 6.55 -14.64 -9.38
C ILE A 158 6.83 -16.09 -9.74
N GLU A 159 7.95 -16.35 -10.41
CA GLU A 159 8.33 -17.72 -10.78
C GLU A 159 8.43 -18.67 -9.57
N CYS A 160 8.93 -18.18 -8.46
CA CYS A 160 9.10 -18.92 -7.20
C CYS A 160 7.84 -18.91 -6.29
N LEU A 161 6.67 -18.47 -6.77
CA LEU A 161 5.46 -18.28 -5.96
C LEU A 161 5.10 -19.51 -5.12
N SER A 162 5.14 -20.70 -5.72
CA SER A 162 4.78 -21.94 -5.01
C SER A 162 5.71 -22.21 -3.82
N GLN A 163 7.01 -21.96 -3.97
CA GLN A 163 7.99 -22.13 -2.91
C GLN A 163 7.80 -21.06 -1.82
N MET A 164 7.66 -19.81 -2.21
CA MET A 164 7.40 -18.70 -1.31
C MET A 164 6.15 -18.94 -0.47
N LEU A 165 5.04 -19.36 -1.08
CA LEU A 165 3.79 -19.65 -0.38
C LEU A 165 3.92 -20.85 0.57
N LYS A 166 4.74 -21.86 0.26
CA LYS A 166 5.02 -22.96 1.20
C LYS A 166 5.72 -22.43 2.46
N VAL A 167 6.71 -21.55 2.31
CA VAL A 167 7.42 -20.92 3.44
C VAL A 167 6.42 -20.09 4.25
N TRP A 168 5.68 -19.20 3.63
CA TRP A 168 4.69 -18.35 4.31
C TRP A 168 3.63 -19.15 5.05
N ASN A 169 3.07 -20.20 4.43
CA ASN A 169 2.10 -21.07 5.07
C ASN A 169 2.70 -21.83 6.26
N GLY A 170 3.97 -22.25 6.17
CA GLY A 170 4.70 -22.87 7.29
C GLY A 170 4.85 -21.91 8.47
N LEU A 171 5.22 -20.66 8.19
CA LEU A 171 5.36 -19.60 9.19
C LEU A 171 4.02 -19.25 9.81
N ALA A 172 2.98 -19.08 8.99
CA ALA A 172 1.62 -18.78 9.45
C ALA A 172 1.08 -19.88 10.38
N LYS A 173 1.26 -21.14 10.00
CA LYS A 173 0.87 -22.29 10.85
C LYS A 173 1.61 -22.31 12.19
N ARG A 174 2.90 -21.96 12.20
CA ARG A 174 3.71 -21.83 13.43
C ARG A 174 3.18 -20.73 14.35
N ASP A 175 2.68 -19.63 13.76
CA ASP A 175 2.10 -18.49 14.47
C ASP A 175 0.62 -18.70 14.87
N GLY A 176 0.01 -19.87 14.52
CA GLY A 176 -1.36 -20.21 14.91
C GLY A 176 -2.44 -19.72 13.95
N PHE A 177 -2.08 -19.33 12.72
CA PHE A 177 -3.03 -18.97 11.66
C PHE A 177 -3.49 -20.15 10.82
#